data_474961dcc1e6d560824930d96c5afc4d
#
_entry.id   474961dcc1e6d560824930d96c5afc4d
#
_cell.length_a   1.000
_cell.length_b   1.000
_cell.length_c   1.000
_cell.angle_alpha   90.00
_cell.angle_beta   90.00
_cell.angle_gamma   90.00
#
_symmetry.space_group_name_H-M   'P 1'
#
loop_
_entity.id
_entity.type
_entity.pdbx_description
1 polymer ?
#
loop_
_entity_poly.entity_id
_entity_poly.type
_entity_poly.pdbx_seq_one_letter_code
_entity_poly.pdbx_strand_id
1 'polypeptide(L)'
;MPDSLHDIKKHIDINCDMGEGFHNEGELMPFISSANIACGFHAGDEDSIKRTIDLALEHNVAIGVHPSYDDRINFGRQSHFVSLLELAELISDQLYLFEKVSI
;
A
#
# COMPACT_ATOMS: atom_id res chain seq x y z
N MET A 1 22.32 -5.53 23.87
CA MET A 1 22.50 -6.43 22.73
C MET A 1 21.68 -7.67 22.89
N PRO A 2 21.04 -8.11 21.83
CA PRO A 2 20.37 -9.38 21.89
C PRO A 2 21.38 -10.46 22.28
N ASP A 3 20.98 -11.31 23.13
CA ASP A 3 21.79 -12.38 23.58
C ASP A 3 21.84 -13.43 22.48
N SER A 4 22.61 -13.10 21.45
CA SER A 4 22.87 -13.98 20.35
C SER A 4 21.60 -14.68 19.85
N LEU A 5 21.60 -15.99 19.72
CA LEU A 5 20.50 -16.74 19.09
C LEU A 5 19.20 -16.78 19.90
N HIS A 6 19.28 -16.57 21.21
CA HIS A 6 18.09 -16.65 22.06
C HIS A 6 17.21 -15.40 21.90
N ASP A 7 17.84 -14.27 21.61
CA ASP A 7 17.12 -13.00 21.44
C ASP A 7 16.83 -12.67 19.99
N ILE A 8 17.34 -13.46 19.05
CA ILE A 8 17.01 -13.32 17.65
C ILE A 8 15.66 -13.96 17.44
N LYS A 9 14.65 -13.12 17.35
CA LYS A 9 13.30 -13.59 17.05
C LYS A 9 13.17 -13.80 15.56
N LYS A 10 12.58 -14.94 15.19
CA LYS A 10 12.19 -15.16 13.82
C LYS A 10 10.91 -14.39 13.58
N HIS A 11 10.93 -13.53 12.59
CA HIS A 11 9.79 -12.72 12.21
C HIS A 11 9.28 -13.13 10.84
N ILE A 12 7.98 -13.14 10.70
CA ILE A 12 7.32 -13.28 9.42
C ILE A 12 6.69 -11.95 9.12
N ASP A 13 6.94 -11.43 7.93
CA ASP A 13 6.24 -10.26 7.43
C ASP A 13 4.90 -10.71 6.87
N ILE A 14 3.82 -10.23 7.47
CA ILE A 14 2.47 -10.45 6.97
C ILE A 14 2.02 -9.15 6.33
N ASN A 15 1.95 -9.15 5.01
CA ASN A 15 1.60 -7.98 4.22
C ASN A 15 0.16 -8.07 3.73
N CYS A 16 -0.50 -6.93 3.68
CA CYS A 16 -1.85 -6.83 3.14
C CYS A 16 -1.95 -5.62 2.23
N ASP A 17 -2.60 -5.80 1.08
CA ASP A 17 -2.95 -4.68 0.22
C ASP A 17 -4.14 -3.94 0.83
N MET A 18 -4.02 -2.64 0.95
CA MET A 18 -5.00 -1.80 1.63
C MET A 18 -5.27 -0.49 0.89
N GLY A 19 -6.20 0.30 1.42
CA GLY A 19 -6.57 1.56 0.80
C GLY A 19 -7.36 1.37 -0.48
N GLU A 20 -7.97 0.21 -0.66
CA GLU A 20 -8.67 -0.19 -1.88
C GLU A 20 -10.18 0.01 -1.80
N GLY A 21 -10.66 0.71 -0.79
CA GLY A 21 -12.08 1.00 -0.63
C GLY A 21 -12.84 0.00 0.23
N PHE A 22 -12.17 -1.00 0.77
CA PHE A 22 -12.78 -1.92 1.74
C PHE A 22 -12.79 -1.28 3.13
N HIS A 23 -13.75 -1.66 3.96
CA HIS A 23 -13.93 -1.02 5.27
C HIS A 23 -13.42 -1.86 6.45
N ASN A 24 -12.52 -2.79 6.19
CA ASN A 24 -12.01 -3.71 7.21
C ASN A 24 -10.55 -3.46 7.60
N GLU A 25 -9.95 -2.37 7.15
CA GLU A 25 -8.53 -2.10 7.41
C GLU A 25 -8.23 -2.02 8.92
N GLY A 26 -9.10 -1.36 9.67
CA GLY A 26 -8.90 -1.23 11.12
C GLY A 26 -8.92 -2.56 11.85
N GLU A 27 -9.69 -3.51 11.36
CA GLU A 27 -9.78 -4.86 11.94
C GLU A 27 -8.56 -5.71 11.60
N LEU A 28 -7.95 -5.47 10.44
CA LEU A 28 -6.79 -6.22 9.97
C LEU A 28 -5.46 -5.71 10.51
N MET A 29 -5.36 -4.42 10.78
CA MET A 29 -4.10 -3.80 11.22
C MET A 29 -3.40 -4.49 12.38
N PRO A 30 -4.10 -4.98 13.41
CA PRO A 30 -3.43 -5.67 14.51
C PRO A 30 -2.74 -6.99 14.11
N PHE A 31 -3.04 -7.54 12.95
CA PHE A 31 -2.57 -8.85 12.53
C PHE A 31 -1.51 -8.81 11.44
N ILE A 32 -1.13 -7.62 10.97
CA ILE A 32 -0.17 -7.46 9.87
C ILE A 32 1.03 -6.66 10.31
N SER A 33 2.14 -6.82 9.59
CA SER A 33 3.37 -6.09 9.84
C SER A 33 3.66 -5.04 8.77
N SER A 34 3.08 -5.18 7.59
CA SER A 34 3.23 -4.21 6.51
C SER A 34 1.96 -4.11 5.68
N ALA A 35 1.78 -2.98 5.04
CA ALA A 35 0.65 -2.73 4.15
C ALA A 35 1.15 -2.05 2.88
N ASN A 36 0.71 -2.53 1.73
CA ASN A 36 0.90 -1.87 0.46
C ASN A 36 -0.38 -1.11 0.14
N ILE A 37 -0.29 0.20 0.10
CA ILE A 37 -1.47 1.06 0.02
C ILE A 37 -1.70 1.51 -1.41
N ALA A 38 -2.93 1.32 -1.89
CA ALA A 38 -3.33 1.72 -3.22
C ALA A 38 -3.11 3.21 -3.46
N CYS A 39 -2.79 3.56 -4.69
CA CYS A 39 -2.51 4.94 -5.09
C CYS A 39 -3.69 5.63 -5.75
N GLY A 40 -4.87 5.01 -5.73
CA GLY A 40 -6.10 5.60 -6.23
C GLY A 40 -6.41 5.34 -7.69
N PHE A 41 -5.50 4.69 -8.43
CA PHE A 41 -5.69 4.46 -9.86
C PHE A 41 -6.45 3.17 -10.17
N HIS A 42 -6.25 2.13 -9.37
CA HIS A 42 -7.02 0.90 -9.51
C HIS A 42 -8.12 0.76 -8.46
N ALA A 43 -7.93 1.37 -7.32
CA ALA A 43 -8.85 1.29 -6.20
C ALA A 43 -8.55 2.39 -5.19
N GLY A 44 -9.53 2.67 -4.35
CA GLY A 44 -9.40 3.68 -3.30
C GLY A 44 -9.54 5.11 -3.81
N ASP A 45 -9.41 6.04 -2.91
CA ASP A 45 -9.42 7.48 -3.14
C ASP A 45 -8.51 8.17 -2.11
N GLU A 46 -8.38 9.49 -2.19
CA GLU A 46 -7.50 10.22 -1.27
C GLU A 46 -7.91 10.03 0.19
N ASP A 47 -9.20 10.01 0.48
CA ASP A 47 -9.70 9.86 1.84
C ASP A 47 -9.40 8.46 2.39
N SER A 48 -9.64 7.42 1.61
CA SER A 48 -9.34 6.04 2.02
C SER A 48 -7.85 5.80 2.17
N ILE A 49 -7.04 6.37 1.29
CA ILE A 49 -5.58 6.29 1.37
C ILE A 49 -5.09 6.95 2.65
N LYS A 50 -5.52 8.16 2.93
CA LYS A 50 -5.11 8.88 4.13
C LYS A 50 -5.54 8.16 5.40
N ARG A 51 -6.76 7.66 5.46
CA ARG A 51 -7.26 6.90 6.59
C ARG A 51 -6.42 5.65 6.82
N THR A 52 -6.07 4.95 5.76
CA THR A 52 -5.25 3.74 5.86
C THR A 52 -3.84 4.05 6.34
N ILE A 53 -3.25 5.15 5.86
CA ILE A 53 -1.94 5.60 6.33
C ILE A 53 -1.99 5.90 7.83
N ASP A 54 -2.99 6.63 8.28
CA ASP A 54 -3.15 6.97 9.69
C ASP A 54 -3.30 5.73 10.56
N LEU A 55 -4.08 4.75 10.12
CA LEU A 55 -4.23 3.47 10.81
C LEU A 55 -2.92 2.69 10.87
N ALA A 56 -2.16 2.67 9.78
CA ALA A 56 -0.88 1.98 9.75
C ALA A 56 0.12 2.62 10.72
N LEU A 57 0.17 3.95 10.77
CA LEU A 57 1.02 4.66 11.72
C LEU A 57 0.61 4.38 13.16
N GLU A 58 -0.68 4.35 13.44
CA GLU A 58 -1.22 4.06 14.77
C GLU A 58 -0.83 2.66 15.25
N HIS A 59 -0.78 1.69 14.35
CA HIS A 59 -0.46 0.30 14.68
C HIS A 59 1.00 -0.09 14.43
N ASN A 60 1.86 0.87 14.09
CA ASN A 60 3.26 0.61 13.75
C ASN A 60 3.44 -0.39 12.59
N VAL A 61 2.55 -0.31 11.63
CA VAL A 61 2.61 -1.13 10.41
C VAL A 61 3.47 -0.40 9.38
N ALA A 62 4.42 -1.11 8.79
CA ALA A 62 5.27 -0.55 7.74
C ALA A 62 4.42 -0.25 6.49
N ILE A 63 4.70 0.86 5.84
CA ILE A 63 3.92 1.35 4.71
C ILE A 63 4.71 1.20 3.43
N GLY A 64 4.10 0.54 2.45
CA GLY A 64 4.55 0.51 1.07
C GLY A 64 3.48 1.08 0.16
N VAL A 65 3.83 1.36 -1.09
CA VAL A 65 2.89 1.84 -2.09
C VAL A 65 2.51 0.70 -3.03
N HIS A 66 1.28 0.75 -3.51
CA HIS A 66 0.75 -0.25 -4.43
C HIS A 66 0.23 0.43 -5.69
N PRO A 67 1.13 0.83 -6.62
CA PRO A 67 0.72 1.41 -7.89
C PRO A 67 0.18 0.33 -8.84
N SER A 68 -0.62 0.76 -9.80
CA SER A 68 -1.20 -0.14 -10.78
C SER A 68 -1.51 0.60 -12.07
N TYR A 69 -2.02 -0.13 -13.06
CA TYR A 69 -2.66 0.50 -14.22
C TYR A 69 -3.88 1.32 -13.77
N ASP A 70 -4.16 2.39 -14.51
CA ASP A 70 -5.33 3.22 -14.26
C ASP A 70 -6.58 2.49 -14.79
N ASP A 71 -7.05 1.53 -14.02
CA ASP A 71 -8.11 0.62 -14.42
C ASP A 71 -8.90 0.17 -13.19
N ARG A 72 -9.90 0.96 -12.81
CA ARG A 72 -10.75 0.64 -11.67
C ARG A 72 -11.70 -0.51 -11.97
N ILE A 73 -12.14 -0.65 -13.21
CA ILE A 73 -13.11 -1.68 -13.62
C ILE A 73 -12.54 -3.07 -13.40
N ASN A 74 -11.28 -3.29 -13.76
CA ASN A 74 -10.60 -4.58 -13.63
C ASN A 74 -9.64 -4.62 -12.43
N PHE A 75 -9.74 -3.65 -11.53
CA PHE A 75 -8.92 -3.59 -10.32
C PHE A 75 -7.42 -3.57 -10.63
N GLY A 76 -7.05 -2.96 -11.76
CA GLY A 76 -5.67 -2.86 -12.21
C GLY A 76 -5.05 -4.14 -12.75
N ARG A 77 -5.84 -5.20 -12.91
CA ARG A 77 -5.33 -6.54 -13.27
C ARG A 77 -5.37 -6.86 -14.75
N GLN A 78 -6.02 -6.03 -15.56
CA GLN A 78 -6.04 -6.24 -16.98
C GLN A 78 -4.72 -5.80 -17.61
N SER A 79 -4.21 -6.58 -18.58
CA SER A 79 -3.03 -6.20 -19.34
C SER A 79 -3.29 -5.00 -20.22
N HIS A 80 -2.35 -4.08 -20.27
CA HIS A 80 -2.41 -2.87 -21.08
C HIS A 80 -1.18 -2.77 -21.97
N PHE A 81 -1.37 -2.26 -23.18
CA PHE A 81 -0.25 -1.91 -24.04
C PHE A 81 0.18 -0.48 -23.73
N VAL A 82 1.30 -0.36 -23.08
CA VAL A 82 1.88 0.94 -22.76
C VAL A 82 3.35 0.93 -23.13
N SER A 83 3.85 2.08 -23.58
CA SER A 83 5.28 2.24 -23.81
C SER A 83 6.01 2.29 -22.47
N LEU A 84 7.32 2.11 -22.50
CA LEU A 84 8.15 2.21 -21.28
C LEU A 84 8.04 3.61 -20.67
N LEU A 85 7.99 4.66 -21.52
CA LEU A 85 7.83 6.02 -21.03
C LEU A 85 6.47 6.24 -20.37
N GLU A 86 5.40 5.75 -21.00
CA GLU A 86 4.06 5.84 -20.42
C GLU A 86 3.96 5.10 -19.09
N LEU A 87 4.61 3.94 -18.98
CA LEU A 87 4.66 3.18 -17.74
C LEU A 87 5.40 3.95 -16.64
N ALA A 88 6.53 4.56 -16.99
CA ALA A 88 7.29 5.36 -16.03
C ALA A 88 6.47 6.56 -15.54
N GLU A 89 5.75 7.24 -16.43
CA GLU A 89 4.89 8.35 -16.06
C GLU A 89 3.73 7.89 -15.16
N LEU A 90 3.12 6.76 -15.50
CA LEU A 90 2.02 6.20 -14.71
C LEU A 90 2.45 5.89 -13.28
N ILE A 91 3.61 5.28 -13.10
CA ILE A 91 4.15 4.98 -11.78
C ILE A 91 4.51 6.25 -11.04
N SER A 92 5.19 7.19 -11.72
CA SER A 92 5.60 8.46 -11.13
C SER A 92 4.41 9.28 -10.63
N ASP A 93 3.33 9.34 -11.41
CA ASP A 93 2.13 10.07 -11.05
C ASP A 93 1.48 9.49 -9.79
N GLN A 94 1.46 8.17 -9.67
CA GLN A 94 0.89 7.51 -8.50
C GLN A 94 1.75 7.73 -7.26
N LEU A 95 3.06 7.64 -7.37
CA LEU A 95 3.97 7.90 -6.27
C LEU A 95 3.88 9.35 -5.81
N TYR A 96 3.77 10.29 -6.74
CA TYR A 96 3.61 11.70 -6.43
C TYR A 96 2.30 11.96 -5.67
N LEU A 97 1.20 11.39 -6.16
CA LEU A 97 -0.09 11.52 -5.50
C LEU A 97 -0.07 10.93 -4.09
N PHE A 98 0.54 9.77 -3.95
CA PHE A 98 0.66 9.11 -2.65
C PHE A 98 1.47 9.95 -1.67
N GLU A 99 2.61 10.46 -2.09
CA GLU A 99 3.43 11.34 -1.27
C GLU A 99 2.65 12.57 -0.82
N LYS A 100 1.92 13.20 -1.73
CA LYS A 100 1.12 14.38 -1.44
C LYS A 100 0.02 14.11 -0.41
N VAL A 101 -0.62 12.96 -0.50
CA VAL A 101 -1.68 12.57 0.43
C VAL A 101 -1.11 12.21 1.81
N SER A 102 0.10 11.68 1.86
CA SER A 102 0.72 11.19 3.10
C SER A 102 1.35 12.29 3.97
N ILE A 103 1.46 13.50 3.46
CA ILE A 103 2.06 14.62 4.21
C ILE A 103 1.09 15.22 5.23
#